data_faac3b407a5a499ad639e2548f43e13e
#
_entry.id   faac3b407a5a499ad639e2548f43e13e
#
_cell.length_a   1.000
_cell.length_b   1.000
_cell.length_c   1.000
_cell.angle_alpha   90.00
_cell.angle_beta   90.00
_cell.angle_gamma   90.00
#
_symmetry.space_group_name_H-M   'P 1'
#
loop_
_entity.id
_entity.type
_entity.pdbx_description
1 polymer ?
#
loop_
_entity_poly.entity_id
_entity_poly.type
_entity_poly.pdbx_seq_one_letter_code
_entity_poly.pdbx_strand_id
1 'polypeptide(L)'
;MYTKETSFSRRMKQAEQHAASLLQQILIFVLIFLVIFMMVQIQNLHGTAHVVNYAGLVRGATQREVKLEITGTADDMQIEYLDKILSGLKYEDGNYNLVSLKDPAYQQCLDNQIEYWELLKEEIYTVREKGYENTNVVSMSETYFEYADETVTAAEQYSEKIAARIRLTEIISALDILLLIFLIVQQQIQHIKAVRENYILSKKAYLDVHTGLPNKSRCEDLLNSSGFITEPLCFVMFDLNNLKEVNDTIGHAAGDSMIANFAHILRKVVPEKDFVGRFGGDEFIAILYDTTSGQADELLEKLHATIEQYHSSNMPDAISYAYGYSYSMNYKDCTLRNLLDKADHEMYLNKQAQKKKR
;
A
#
# COMPACT_ATOMS: atom_id res chain seq x y z
N MET A 1 -15.32 -32.98 -12.93
CA MET A 1 -16.00 -31.70 -13.25
C MET A 1 -15.61 -30.59 -12.27
N TYR A 2 -15.48 -30.85 -10.98
CA TYR A 2 -15.12 -29.87 -9.91
C TYR A 2 -13.74 -29.18 -10.09
N THR A 3 -12.75 -29.83 -10.67
CA THR A 3 -11.38 -29.29 -10.84
C THR A 3 -11.25 -28.24 -11.97
N LYS A 4 -12.12 -28.26 -12.97
CA LYS A 4 -12.10 -27.26 -14.07
C LYS A 4 -12.74 -25.93 -13.67
N GLU A 5 -13.79 -25.94 -12.84
CA GLU A 5 -14.45 -24.72 -12.34
C GLU A 5 -13.54 -23.94 -11.36
N THR A 6 -12.78 -24.65 -10.53
CA THR A 6 -11.82 -24.00 -9.61
C THR A 6 -10.64 -23.35 -10.34
N SER A 7 -10.16 -23.94 -11.45
CA SER A 7 -9.06 -23.38 -12.25
C SER A 7 -9.50 -22.14 -13.05
N PHE A 8 -10.72 -22.14 -13.56
CA PHE A 8 -11.29 -21.02 -14.29
C PHE A 8 -11.53 -19.82 -13.35
N SER A 9 -12.12 -20.04 -12.19
CA SER A 9 -12.33 -19.01 -11.17
C SER A 9 -11.01 -18.37 -10.68
N ARG A 10 -9.95 -19.18 -10.51
CA ARG A 10 -8.61 -18.67 -10.15
C ARG A 10 -8.00 -17.80 -11.25
N ARG A 11 -8.11 -18.20 -12.50
CA ARG A 11 -7.62 -17.42 -13.64
C ARG A 11 -8.36 -16.10 -13.79
N MET A 12 -9.68 -16.08 -13.60
CA MET A 12 -10.46 -14.83 -13.60
C MET A 12 -10.01 -13.88 -12.49
N LYS A 13 -9.88 -14.36 -11.25
CA LYS A 13 -9.39 -13.53 -10.12
C LYS A 13 -7.98 -12.97 -10.37
N GLN A 14 -7.09 -13.76 -10.96
CA GLN A 14 -5.75 -13.29 -11.35
C GLN A 14 -5.83 -12.21 -12.44
N ALA A 15 -6.66 -12.39 -13.45
CA ALA A 15 -6.85 -11.40 -14.50
C ALA A 15 -7.43 -10.08 -13.96
N GLU A 16 -8.39 -10.14 -13.05
CA GLU A 16 -8.94 -8.96 -12.36
C GLU A 16 -7.89 -8.22 -11.51
N GLN A 17 -7.04 -8.96 -10.79
CA GLN A 17 -5.94 -8.37 -10.02
C GLN A 17 -4.90 -7.71 -10.92
N HIS A 18 -4.53 -8.33 -12.04
CA HIS A 18 -3.62 -7.73 -13.02
C HIS A 18 -4.22 -6.48 -13.65
N ALA A 19 -5.51 -6.51 -14.02
CA ALA A 19 -6.21 -5.35 -14.57
C ALA A 19 -6.28 -4.19 -13.57
N ALA A 20 -6.58 -4.46 -12.30
CA ALA A 20 -6.58 -3.45 -11.24
C ALA A 20 -5.18 -2.84 -11.00
N SER A 21 -4.13 -3.66 -11.01
CA SER A 21 -2.75 -3.18 -10.88
C SER A 21 -2.33 -2.31 -12.07
N LEU A 22 -2.70 -2.71 -13.30
CA LEU A 22 -2.42 -1.93 -14.49
C LEU A 22 -3.16 -0.58 -14.45
N LEU A 23 -4.43 -0.58 -14.04
CA LEU A 23 -5.22 0.64 -13.87
C LEU A 23 -4.57 1.59 -12.85
N GLN A 24 -4.10 1.08 -11.71
CA GLN A 24 -3.38 1.89 -10.71
C GLN A 24 -2.12 2.53 -11.29
N GLN A 25 -1.33 1.80 -12.07
CA GLN A 25 -0.14 2.33 -12.72
C GLN A 25 -0.50 3.47 -13.69
N ILE A 26 -1.54 3.30 -14.50
CA ILE A 26 -2.03 4.33 -15.43
C ILE A 26 -2.45 5.59 -14.65
N LEU A 27 -3.23 5.45 -13.58
CA LEU A 27 -3.67 6.58 -12.75
C LEU A 27 -2.49 7.33 -12.12
N ILE A 28 -1.46 6.62 -11.64
CA ILE A 28 -0.23 7.25 -11.12
C ILE A 28 0.46 8.07 -12.20
N PHE A 29 0.58 7.56 -13.44
CA PHE A 29 1.16 8.32 -14.55
C PHE A 29 0.32 9.55 -14.91
N VAL A 30 -1.00 9.42 -14.92
CA VAL A 30 -1.93 10.53 -15.14
C VAL A 30 -1.75 11.60 -14.05
N LEU A 31 -1.67 11.20 -12.79
CA LEU A 31 -1.47 12.13 -11.67
C LEU A 31 -0.15 12.90 -11.81
N ILE A 32 0.94 12.23 -12.13
CA ILE A 32 2.25 12.88 -12.35
C ILE A 32 2.15 13.89 -13.49
N PHE A 33 1.50 13.52 -14.60
CA PHE A 33 1.31 14.43 -15.73
C PHE A 33 0.48 15.66 -15.33
N LEU A 34 -0.63 15.49 -14.60
CA LEU A 34 -1.48 16.57 -14.13
C LEU A 34 -0.73 17.53 -13.21
N VAL A 35 0.12 17.01 -12.31
CA VAL A 35 0.95 17.83 -11.42
C VAL A 35 1.95 18.67 -12.21
N ILE A 36 2.66 18.06 -13.16
CA ILE A 36 3.61 18.79 -14.03
C ILE A 36 2.89 19.86 -14.83
N PHE A 37 1.75 19.51 -15.43
CA PHE A 37 0.93 20.46 -16.19
C PHE A 37 0.47 21.64 -15.32
N MET A 38 0.02 21.38 -14.10
CA MET A 38 -0.38 22.41 -13.14
C MET A 38 0.78 23.33 -12.77
N MET A 39 1.99 22.80 -12.54
CA MET A 39 3.18 23.60 -12.26
C MET A 39 3.49 24.59 -13.40
N VAL A 40 3.41 24.13 -14.64
CA VAL A 40 3.59 25.00 -15.82
C VAL A 40 2.53 26.09 -15.87
N GLN A 41 1.26 25.76 -15.60
CA GLN A 41 0.18 26.76 -15.60
C GLN A 41 0.34 27.81 -14.48
N ILE A 42 0.79 27.39 -13.29
CA ILE A 42 1.07 28.32 -12.17
C ILE A 42 2.21 29.27 -12.56
N GLN A 43 3.27 28.77 -13.20
CA GLN A 43 4.36 29.61 -13.66
C GLN A 43 3.89 30.64 -14.71
N ASN A 44 3.04 30.25 -15.65
CA ASN A 44 2.43 31.15 -16.61
C ASN A 44 1.54 32.19 -15.92
N LEU A 45 0.79 31.80 -14.90
CA LEU A 45 -0.07 32.74 -14.15
C LEU A 45 0.76 33.82 -13.43
N HIS A 46 1.89 33.45 -12.84
CA HIS A 46 2.81 34.44 -12.23
C HIS A 46 3.32 35.47 -13.26
N GLY A 47 3.67 35.04 -14.46
CA GLY A 47 4.06 35.94 -15.55
C GLY A 47 2.96 36.90 -15.95
N THR A 48 1.69 36.44 -16.04
CA THR A 48 0.55 37.29 -16.43
C THR A 48 0.25 38.40 -15.41
N ALA A 49 0.45 38.19 -14.12
CA ALA A 49 0.22 39.20 -13.11
C ALA A 49 1.15 40.40 -13.25
N HIS A 50 2.41 40.19 -13.64
CA HIS A 50 3.34 41.26 -13.97
C HIS A 50 2.89 42.04 -15.21
N VAL A 51 2.46 41.37 -16.26
CA VAL A 51 1.98 42.00 -17.50
C VAL A 51 0.76 42.87 -17.23
N VAL A 52 -0.25 42.38 -16.50
CA VAL A 52 -1.43 43.15 -16.12
C VAL A 52 -1.04 44.42 -15.35
N ASN A 53 -0.14 44.30 -14.38
CA ASN A 53 0.32 45.44 -13.59
C ASN A 53 1.02 46.50 -14.45
N TYR A 54 1.95 46.12 -15.35
CA TYR A 54 2.68 47.04 -16.19
C TYR A 54 1.82 47.63 -17.33
N ALA A 55 0.89 46.85 -17.89
CA ALA A 55 -0.09 47.41 -18.83
C ALA A 55 -0.98 48.50 -18.17
N GLY A 56 -1.44 48.25 -16.93
CA GLY A 56 -2.14 49.23 -16.13
C GLY A 56 -1.29 50.49 -15.80
N LEU A 57 0.00 50.29 -15.54
CA LEU A 57 0.96 51.35 -15.29
C LEU A 57 1.15 52.24 -16.56
N VAL A 58 1.30 51.62 -17.75
CA VAL A 58 1.40 52.33 -19.03
C VAL A 58 0.18 53.23 -19.24
N ARG A 59 -1.04 52.70 -19.01
CA ARG A 59 -2.30 53.45 -19.10
C ARG A 59 -2.28 54.73 -18.26
N GLY A 60 -1.88 54.61 -16.99
CA GLY A 60 -1.82 55.73 -16.06
C GLY A 60 -0.66 56.70 -16.34
N ALA A 61 0.52 56.18 -16.70
CA ALA A 61 1.72 56.95 -16.94
C ALA A 61 1.63 57.81 -18.22
N THR A 62 0.95 57.28 -19.25
CA THR A 62 0.69 58.07 -20.48
C THR A 62 -0.22 59.27 -20.20
N GLN A 63 -1.29 59.11 -19.43
CA GLN A 63 -2.16 60.24 -19.04
C GLN A 63 -1.38 61.28 -18.22
N ARG A 64 -0.47 60.84 -17.36
CA ARG A 64 0.43 61.71 -16.62
C ARG A 64 1.37 62.51 -17.55
N GLU A 65 1.95 61.83 -18.53
CA GLU A 65 2.84 62.46 -19.51
C GLU A 65 2.15 63.54 -20.31
N VAL A 66 0.99 63.24 -20.87
CA VAL A 66 0.18 64.29 -21.61
C VAL A 66 -0.15 65.46 -20.71
N LYS A 67 -0.48 65.24 -19.45
CA LYS A 67 -0.73 66.33 -18.49
C LYS A 67 0.53 67.20 -18.25
N LEU A 68 1.70 66.60 -18.13
CA LEU A 68 2.97 67.28 -17.96
C LEU A 68 3.30 68.11 -19.16
N GLU A 69 3.09 67.62 -20.36
CA GLU A 69 3.28 68.39 -21.61
C GLU A 69 2.33 69.62 -21.72
N ILE A 70 1.04 69.43 -21.39
CA ILE A 70 0.05 70.50 -21.37
C ILE A 70 0.43 71.58 -20.36
N THR A 71 1.03 71.22 -19.25
CA THR A 71 1.46 72.19 -18.19
C THR A 71 2.85 72.75 -18.41
N GLY A 72 3.53 72.46 -19.53
CA GLY A 72 4.86 72.93 -19.87
C GLY A 72 6.00 72.37 -19.04
N THR A 73 5.80 71.15 -18.44
CA THR A 73 6.78 70.41 -17.62
C THR A 73 7.16 69.07 -18.28
N ALA A 74 7.63 69.16 -19.56
CA ALA A 74 7.99 68.02 -20.39
C ALA A 74 8.95 67.07 -19.68
N ASP A 75 8.73 65.72 -19.83
CA ASP A 75 9.54 64.67 -19.22
C ASP A 75 9.93 63.57 -20.25
N ASP A 76 11.04 63.80 -20.97
CA ASP A 76 11.52 62.84 -21.98
C ASP A 76 11.91 61.48 -21.36
N MET A 77 12.28 61.43 -20.09
CA MET A 77 12.57 60.20 -19.41
C MET A 77 11.29 59.35 -19.22
N GLN A 78 10.15 60.01 -19.05
CA GLN A 78 8.85 59.33 -18.95
C GLN A 78 8.46 58.68 -20.29
N ILE A 79 8.69 59.36 -21.40
CA ILE A 79 8.45 58.83 -22.77
C ILE A 79 9.33 57.62 -23.01
N GLU A 80 10.65 57.72 -22.73
CA GLU A 80 11.58 56.57 -22.85
C GLU A 80 11.20 55.38 -21.96
N TYR A 81 10.72 55.68 -20.76
CA TYR A 81 10.21 54.67 -19.83
C TYR A 81 9.00 53.91 -20.40
N LEU A 82 8.04 54.61 -20.98
CA LEU A 82 6.86 54.03 -21.63
C LEU A 82 7.24 53.17 -22.82
N ASP A 83 8.15 53.67 -23.70
CA ASP A 83 8.68 52.91 -24.83
C ASP A 83 9.30 51.55 -24.40
N LYS A 84 10.11 51.57 -23.33
CA LYS A 84 10.74 50.36 -22.79
C LYS A 84 9.72 49.37 -22.24
N ILE A 85 8.69 49.82 -21.55
CA ILE A 85 7.64 48.94 -21.04
C ILE A 85 6.83 48.33 -22.19
N LEU A 86 6.39 49.12 -23.17
CA LEU A 86 5.65 48.63 -24.31
C LEU A 86 6.44 47.61 -25.12
N SER A 87 7.75 47.87 -25.34
CA SER A 87 8.67 46.91 -25.96
C SER A 87 8.81 45.64 -25.12
N GLY A 88 8.95 45.76 -23.80
CA GLY A 88 9.02 44.61 -22.88
C GLY A 88 7.75 43.74 -22.89
N LEU A 89 6.56 44.38 -22.93
CA LEU A 89 5.27 43.68 -23.04
C LEU A 89 5.15 42.91 -24.36
N LYS A 90 5.73 43.45 -25.46
CA LYS A 90 5.65 42.81 -26.79
C LYS A 90 6.70 41.74 -27.04
N TYR A 91 7.98 42.01 -26.69
CA TYR A 91 9.13 41.24 -27.15
C TYR A 91 9.90 40.56 -26.01
N GLU A 92 9.42 40.61 -24.76
CA GLU A 92 10.16 40.12 -23.60
C GLU A 92 11.51 40.81 -23.37
N ASP A 93 11.66 42.02 -23.92
CA ASP A 93 12.87 42.83 -23.88
C ASP A 93 12.81 43.88 -22.74
N GLY A 94 13.91 44.00 -22.02
CA GLY A 94 14.04 45.02 -20.99
C GLY A 94 14.23 44.55 -19.57
N ASN A 95 14.41 45.54 -18.66
CA ASN A 95 14.82 45.31 -17.26
C ASN A 95 13.67 44.92 -16.29
N TYR A 96 12.45 44.67 -16.82
CA TYR A 96 11.23 44.55 -16.00
C TYR A 96 10.74 43.13 -15.79
N ASN A 97 11.47 42.10 -16.23
CA ASN A 97 11.06 40.68 -16.17
C ASN A 97 9.66 40.43 -16.74
N LEU A 98 9.31 41.15 -17.81
CA LEU A 98 8.05 40.97 -18.50
C LEU A 98 8.09 39.75 -19.39
N VAL A 99 6.97 39.06 -19.48
CA VAL A 99 6.77 37.92 -20.39
C VAL A 99 5.78 38.33 -21.49
N SER A 100 6.04 37.93 -22.72
CA SER A 100 5.09 38.13 -23.80
C SER A 100 3.94 37.14 -23.71
N LEU A 101 2.71 37.63 -23.49
CA LEU A 101 1.53 36.78 -23.48
C LEU A 101 1.19 36.31 -24.88
N LYS A 102 1.19 35.00 -25.15
CA LYS A 102 0.93 34.42 -26.48
C LYS A 102 -0.58 34.27 -26.79
N ASP A 103 -1.42 35.07 -26.15
CA ASP A 103 -2.86 35.10 -26.45
C ASP A 103 -3.08 36.03 -27.65
N PRO A 104 -3.72 35.58 -28.75
CA PRO A 104 -3.91 36.39 -29.95
C PRO A 104 -4.71 37.66 -29.71
N ALA A 105 -5.71 37.64 -28.80
CA ALA A 105 -6.53 38.82 -28.51
C ALA A 105 -5.69 39.85 -27.78
N TYR A 106 -4.89 39.46 -26.79
CA TYR A 106 -3.95 40.39 -26.11
C TYR A 106 -2.93 40.96 -27.07
N GLN A 107 -2.33 40.15 -27.92
CA GLN A 107 -1.33 40.64 -28.90
C GLN A 107 -1.91 41.66 -29.88
N GLN A 108 -3.14 41.44 -30.33
CA GLN A 108 -3.81 42.42 -31.22
C GLN A 108 -4.09 43.75 -30.50
N CYS A 109 -4.59 43.72 -29.25
CA CYS A 109 -4.82 44.95 -28.49
C CYS A 109 -3.50 45.70 -28.23
N LEU A 110 -2.42 44.97 -27.86
CA LEU A 110 -1.11 45.55 -27.64
C LEU A 110 -0.52 46.18 -28.93
N ASP A 111 -0.70 45.53 -30.09
CA ASP A 111 -0.24 46.08 -31.37
C ASP A 111 -0.96 47.38 -31.70
N ASN A 112 -2.29 47.42 -31.57
CA ASN A 112 -3.08 48.64 -31.77
C ASN A 112 -2.64 49.76 -30.81
N GLN A 113 -2.39 49.44 -29.55
CA GLN A 113 -1.92 50.37 -28.54
C GLN A 113 -0.54 50.94 -28.88
N ILE A 114 0.42 50.10 -29.32
CA ILE A 114 1.77 50.52 -29.70
C ILE A 114 1.72 51.40 -30.94
N GLU A 115 0.93 51.05 -31.96
CA GLU A 115 0.79 51.86 -33.17
C GLU A 115 0.21 53.23 -32.82
N TYR A 116 -0.80 53.28 -31.97
CA TYR A 116 -1.40 54.56 -31.58
C TYR A 116 -0.49 55.37 -30.64
N TRP A 117 0.37 54.70 -29.83
CA TRP A 117 1.38 55.35 -29.00
C TRP A 117 2.37 56.17 -29.85
N GLU A 118 2.82 55.64 -30.99
CA GLU A 118 3.71 56.37 -31.91
C GLU A 118 3.07 57.64 -32.42
N LEU A 119 1.77 57.63 -32.81
CA LEU A 119 1.02 58.78 -33.23
C LEU A 119 0.86 59.82 -32.11
N LEU A 120 0.56 59.36 -30.90
CA LEU A 120 0.43 60.23 -29.71
C LEU A 120 1.76 60.89 -29.35
N LYS A 121 2.89 60.20 -29.50
CA LYS A 121 4.24 60.79 -29.28
C LYS A 121 4.51 61.97 -30.25
N GLU A 122 4.21 61.78 -31.51
CA GLU A 122 4.36 62.84 -32.49
C GLU A 122 3.50 64.12 -32.15
N GLU A 123 2.29 63.89 -31.66
CA GLU A 123 1.42 64.94 -31.21
C GLU A 123 1.92 65.61 -29.92
N ILE A 124 2.47 64.86 -28.98
CA ILE A 124 3.12 65.38 -27.77
C ILE A 124 4.27 66.32 -28.13
N TYR A 125 5.13 65.94 -29.07
CA TYR A 125 6.21 66.82 -29.51
C TYR A 125 5.65 68.07 -30.21
N THR A 126 4.51 67.98 -30.93
CA THR A 126 3.85 69.11 -31.53
C THR A 126 3.31 70.11 -30.50
N VAL A 127 2.89 69.63 -29.30
CA VAL A 127 2.49 70.54 -28.20
C VAL A 127 3.61 71.48 -27.79
N ARG A 128 4.86 71.05 -27.79
CA ARG A 128 6.05 71.84 -27.42
C ARG A 128 6.30 72.99 -28.41
N GLU A 129 5.94 72.79 -29.68
CA GLU A 129 6.18 73.76 -30.73
C GLU A 129 5.01 74.77 -30.90
N LYS A 130 3.75 74.25 -30.78
CA LYS A 130 2.56 75.05 -31.18
C LYS A 130 1.65 75.42 -29.98
N GLY A 131 1.94 74.84 -28.79
CA GLY A 131 1.04 74.90 -27.63
C GLY A 131 -0.14 73.91 -27.73
N TYR A 132 -0.61 73.43 -26.63
CA TYR A 132 -1.62 72.35 -26.56
C TYR A 132 -2.98 72.78 -27.18
N GLU A 133 -3.32 74.05 -27.13
CA GLU A 133 -4.57 74.61 -27.69
C GLU A 133 -4.66 74.44 -29.22
N ASN A 134 -3.51 74.27 -29.88
CA ASN A 134 -3.41 74.11 -31.34
C ASN A 134 -3.11 72.69 -31.76
N THR A 135 -3.36 71.70 -30.87
CA THR A 135 -3.09 70.32 -31.09
C THR A 135 -4.30 69.45 -30.72
N ASN A 136 -4.29 68.19 -31.13
CA ASN A 136 -5.33 67.19 -30.78
C ASN A 136 -4.91 66.28 -29.56
N VAL A 137 -3.85 66.66 -28.84
CA VAL A 137 -3.22 65.82 -27.83
C VAL A 137 -4.20 65.31 -26.76
N VAL A 138 -5.19 66.16 -26.36
CA VAL A 138 -6.21 65.75 -25.36
C VAL A 138 -7.13 64.68 -25.93
N SER A 139 -7.71 64.85 -27.11
CA SER A 139 -8.59 63.84 -27.72
C SER A 139 -7.82 62.55 -28.06
N MET A 140 -6.58 62.66 -28.52
CA MET A 140 -5.72 61.50 -28.78
C MET A 140 -5.34 60.75 -27.52
N SER A 141 -5.11 61.43 -26.39
CA SER A 141 -4.83 60.76 -25.10
C SER A 141 -6.03 60.01 -24.62
N GLU A 142 -7.25 60.43 -24.80
CA GLU A 142 -8.48 59.74 -24.49
C GLU A 142 -8.61 58.43 -25.33
N THR A 143 -8.39 58.53 -26.64
CA THR A 143 -8.39 57.36 -27.54
C THR A 143 -7.28 56.38 -27.18
N TYR A 144 -6.08 56.86 -26.85
CA TYR A 144 -5.00 56.01 -26.37
C TYR A 144 -5.38 55.30 -25.08
N PHE A 145 -6.07 55.99 -24.16
CA PHE A 145 -6.55 55.38 -22.91
C PHE A 145 -7.47 54.18 -23.18
N GLU A 146 -8.38 54.30 -24.17
CA GLU A 146 -9.26 53.21 -24.59
C GLU A 146 -8.45 51.99 -25.08
N TYR A 147 -7.44 52.17 -25.97
CA TYR A 147 -6.56 51.09 -26.42
C TYR A 147 -5.77 50.46 -25.27
N ALA A 148 -5.28 51.26 -24.33
CA ALA A 148 -4.56 50.77 -23.18
C ALA A 148 -5.49 49.98 -22.24
N ASP A 149 -6.73 50.37 -22.06
CA ASP A 149 -7.75 49.71 -21.26
C ASP A 149 -8.16 48.36 -21.89
N GLU A 150 -8.31 48.31 -23.22
CA GLU A 150 -8.53 47.08 -23.97
C GLU A 150 -7.37 46.09 -23.77
N THR A 151 -6.12 46.56 -23.78
CA THR A 151 -4.93 45.75 -23.58
C THR A 151 -4.90 45.16 -22.15
N VAL A 152 -5.20 45.97 -21.12
CA VAL A 152 -5.31 45.51 -19.73
C VAL A 152 -6.41 44.44 -19.59
N THR A 153 -7.58 44.72 -20.15
CA THR A 153 -8.74 43.81 -20.12
C THR A 153 -8.41 42.50 -20.80
N ALA A 154 -7.73 42.48 -21.94
CA ALA A 154 -7.31 41.28 -22.64
C ALA A 154 -6.29 40.45 -21.81
N ALA A 155 -5.35 41.11 -21.12
CA ALA A 155 -4.40 40.48 -20.23
C ALA A 155 -5.09 39.83 -19.00
N GLU A 156 -6.06 40.50 -18.39
CA GLU A 156 -6.88 40.00 -17.29
C GLU A 156 -7.69 38.78 -17.71
N GLN A 157 -8.37 38.85 -18.85
CA GLN A 157 -9.13 37.72 -19.40
C GLN A 157 -8.24 36.48 -19.67
N TYR A 158 -7.01 36.68 -20.15
CA TYR A 158 -6.03 35.60 -20.31
C TYR A 158 -5.64 35.00 -18.98
N SER A 159 -5.38 35.81 -17.96
CA SER A 159 -5.10 35.38 -16.58
C SER A 159 -6.25 34.54 -16.02
N GLU A 160 -7.50 34.96 -16.19
CA GLU A 160 -8.69 34.24 -15.78
C GLU A 160 -8.84 32.88 -16.48
N LYS A 161 -8.54 32.81 -17.79
CA LYS A 161 -8.51 31.55 -18.54
C LYS A 161 -7.49 30.56 -17.96
N ILE A 162 -6.29 31.02 -17.59
CA ILE A 162 -5.26 30.19 -16.94
C ILE A 162 -5.74 29.72 -15.56
N ALA A 163 -6.27 30.61 -14.74
CA ALA A 163 -6.81 30.28 -13.42
C ALA A 163 -7.94 29.25 -13.48
N ALA A 164 -8.82 29.36 -14.49
CA ALA A 164 -9.89 28.38 -14.73
C ALA A 164 -9.33 26.99 -15.10
N ARG A 165 -8.26 26.93 -15.92
CA ARG A 165 -7.58 25.68 -16.27
C ARG A 165 -6.91 25.05 -15.05
N ILE A 166 -6.29 25.84 -14.18
CA ILE A 166 -5.69 25.36 -12.93
C ILE A 166 -6.78 24.72 -12.06
N ARG A 167 -7.90 25.41 -11.81
CA ARG A 167 -9.02 24.87 -11.02
C ARG A 167 -9.57 23.56 -11.59
N LEU A 168 -9.72 23.46 -12.91
CA LEU A 168 -10.17 22.22 -13.55
C LEU A 168 -9.16 21.08 -13.31
N THR A 169 -7.86 21.36 -13.46
CA THR A 169 -6.79 20.38 -13.23
C THR A 169 -6.75 19.92 -11.78
N GLU A 170 -6.97 20.82 -10.80
CA GLU A 170 -7.09 20.48 -9.38
C GLU A 170 -8.24 19.51 -9.12
N ILE A 171 -9.43 19.78 -9.69
CA ILE A 171 -10.59 18.89 -9.54
C ILE A 171 -10.32 17.50 -10.13
N ILE A 172 -9.75 17.44 -11.33
CA ILE A 172 -9.41 16.16 -11.99
C ILE A 172 -8.38 15.40 -11.16
N SER A 173 -7.34 16.08 -10.64
CA SER A 173 -6.33 15.47 -9.79
C SER A 173 -6.91 14.92 -8.48
N ALA A 174 -7.84 15.66 -7.86
CA ALA A 174 -8.53 15.21 -6.65
C ALA A 174 -9.38 13.95 -6.90
N LEU A 175 -10.09 13.88 -8.02
CA LEU A 175 -10.86 12.70 -8.42
C LEU A 175 -9.95 11.49 -8.70
N ASP A 176 -8.82 11.71 -9.36
CA ASP A 176 -7.82 10.67 -9.64
C ASP A 176 -7.24 10.09 -8.33
N ILE A 177 -6.89 10.94 -7.37
CA ILE A 177 -6.42 10.52 -6.03
C ILE A 177 -7.48 9.70 -5.29
N LEU A 178 -8.75 10.15 -5.31
CA LEU A 178 -9.85 9.43 -4.66
C LEU A 178 -10.04 8.03 -5.27
N LEU A 179 -9.94 7.92 -6.59
CA LEU A 179 -10.02 6.63 -7.30
C LEU A 179 -8.85 5.72 -6.94
N LEU A 180 -7.62 6.26 -6.87
CA LEU A 180 -6.44 5.52 -6.42
C LEU A 180 -6.60 4.99 -5.01
N ILE A 181 -7.05 5.82 -4.06
CA ILE A 181 -7.32 5.42 -2.67
C ILE A 181 -8.35 4.29 -2.64
N PHE A 182 -9.45 4.42 -3.39
CA PHE A 182 -10.49 3.39 -3.47
C PHE A 182 -9.93 2.05 -3.94
N LEU A 183 -9.14 2.04 -5.03
CA LEU A 183 -8.54 0.82 -5.56
C LEU A 183 -7.55 0.17 -4.57
N ILE A 184 -6.74 0.98 -3.88
CA ILE A 184 -5.80 0.49 -2.85
C ILE A 184 -6.57 -0.17 -1.70
N VAL A 185 -7.63 0.47 -1.19
CA VAL A 185 -8.45 -0.07 -0.10
C VAL A 185 -9.11 -1.38 -0.51
N GLN A 186 -9.67 -1.45 -1.72
CA GLN A 186 -10.24 -2.68 -2.27
C GLN A 186 -9.22 -3.82 -2.33
N GLN A 187 -8.02 -3.53 -2.79
CA GLN A 187 -6.93 -4.52 -2.88
C GLN A 187 -6.52 -5.03 -1.48
N GLN A 188 -6.41 -4.14 -0.49
CA GLN A 188 -6.07 -4.51 0.88
C GLN A 188 -7.15 -5.42 1.50
N ILE A 189 -8.42 -5.11 1.31
CA ILE A 189 -9.53 -5.94 1.79
C ILE A 189 -9.47 -7.36 1.19
N GLN A 190 -9.22 -7.46 -0.12
CA GLN A 190 -9.08 -8.75 -0.79
C GLN A 190 -7.87 -9.54 -0.27
N HIS A 191 -6.74 -8.89 -0.04
CA HIS A 191 -5.54 -9.51 0.52
C HIS A 191 -5.79 -10.07 1.92
N ILE A 192 -6.42 -9.30 2.81
CA ILE A 192 -6.76 -9.75 4.17
C ILE A 192 -7.69 -10.97 4.14
N LYS A 193 -8.70 -10.98 3.26
CA LYS A 193 -9.59 -12.13 3.08
C LYS A 193 -8.83 -13.38 2.64
N ALA A 194 -7.95 -13.25 1.66
CA ALA A 194 -7.16 -14.36 1.13
C ALA A 194 -6.20 -14.94 2.20
N VAL A 195 -5.54 -14.10 2.99
CA VAL A 195 -4.68 -14.53 4.11
C VAL A 195 -5.49 -15.28 5.16
N ARG A 196 -6.68 -14.77 5.52
CA ARG A 196 -7.58 -15.43 6.49
C ARG A 196 -8.07 -16.80 5.99
N GLU A 197 -8.47 -16.89 4.73
CA GLU A 197 -8.89 -18.16 4.12
C GLU A 197 -7.75 -19.17 4.12
N ASN A 198 -6.55 -18.76 3.72
CA ASN A 198 -5.36 -19.63 3.75
C ASN A 198 -5.02 -20.09 5.16
N TYR A 199 -5.13 -19.24 6.17
CA TYR A 199 -4.92 -19.60 7.57
C TYR A 199 -5.93 -20.65 8.04
N ILE A 200 -7.22 -20.49 7.71
CA ILE A 200 -8.27 -21.46 8.07
C ILE A 200 -8.05 -22.79 7.34
N LEU A 201 -7.70 -22.75 6.05
CA LEU A 201 -7.39 -23.96 5.28
C LEU A 201 -6.16 -24.68 5.83
N SER A 202 -5.12 -23.96 6.19
CA SER A 202 -3.92 -24.51 6.82
C SER A 202 -4.23 -25.18 8.16
N LYS A 203 -5.04 -24.53 9.02
CA LYS A 203 -5.50 -25.18 10.28
C LYS A 203 -6.27 -26.46 10.03
N LYS A 204 -7.21 -26.46 9.09
CA LYS A 204 -7.97 -27.66 8.73
C LYS A 204 -7.11 -28.78 8.13
N ALA A 205 -6.06 -28.43 7.40
CA ALA A 205 -5.18 -29.38 6.76
C ALA A 205 -4.18 -30.04 7.75
N TYR A 206 -3.76 -29.33 8.81
CA TYR A 206 -2.63 -29.74 9.65
C TYR A 206 -2.95 -29.94 11.12
N LEU A 207 -4.15 -29.61 11.60
CA LEU A 207 -4.56 -29.86 12.97
C LEU A 207 -5.65 -30.95 13.04
N ASP A 208 -5.59 -31.76 14.09
CA ASP A 208 -6.65 -32.69 14.45
C ASP A 208 -7.80 -31.92 15.14
N VAL A 209 -9.03 -32.13 14.69
CA VAL A 209 -10.19 -31.36 15.15
C VAL A 209 -10.62 -31.66 16.60
N HIS A 210 -10.31 -32.85 17.11
CA HIS A 210 -10.69 -33.28 18.46
C HIS A 210 -9.66 -32.86 19.51
N THR A 211 -8.38 -32.87 19.15
CA THR A 211 -7.28 -32.62 20.08
C THR A 211 -6.60 -31.28 19.93
N GLY A 212 -6.75 -30.62 18.76
CA GLY A 212 -6.01 -29.39 18.40
C GLY A 212 -4.52 -29.61 18.18
N LEU A 213 -4.02 -30.84 18.29
CA LEU A 213 -2.63 -31.21 17.98
C LEU A 213 -2.41 -31.28 16.45
N PRO A 214 -1.16 -31.21 15.98
CA PRO A 214 -0.78 -31.64 14.65
C PRO A 214 -1.38 -33.00 14.30
N ASN A 215 -2.07 -33.06 13.15
CA ASN A 215 -2.71 -34.27 12.67
C ASN A 215 -1.72 -35.20 11.95
N LYS A 216 -2.20 -36.35 11.48
CA LYS A 216 -1.42 -37.33 10.74
C LYS A 216 -0.67 -36.70 9.55
N SER A 217 -1.34 -35.86 8.75
CA SER A 217 -0.69 -35.23 7.61
C SER A 217 0.49 -34.36 8.00
N ARG A 218 0.37 -33.58 9.09
CA ARG A 218 1.47 -32.79 9.62
C ARG A 218 2.61 -33.63 10.17
N CYS A 219 2.28 -34.72 10.85
CA CYS A 219 3.26 -35.68 11.33
C CYS A 219 4.05 -36.32 10.16
N GLU A 220 3.35 -36.78 9.12
CA GLU A 220 3.96 -37.38 7.94
C GLU A 220 4.85 -36.39 7.17
N ASP A 221 4.41 -35.14 7.01
CA ASP A 221 5.23 -34.10 6.39
C ASP A 221 6.54 -33.89 7.14
N LEU A 222 6.48 -33.90 8.49
CA LEU A 222 7.66 -33.72 9.32
C LEU A 222 8.61 -34.93 9.20
N LEU A 223 8.07 -36.16 9.25
CA LEU A 223 8.83 -37.39 9.08
C LEU A 223 9.55 -37.49 7.73
N ASN A 224 8.91 -36.97 6.67
CA ASN A 224 9.44 -37.06 5.32
C ASN A 224 10.36 -35.88 4.94
N SER A 225 10.25 -34.73 5.64
CA SER A 225 11.08 -33.53 5.38
C SER A 225 12.44 -33.56 6.06
N SER A 226 12.66 -34.47 7.03
CA SER A 226 13.87 -34.53 7.82
C SER A 226 14.95 -35.34 7.09
N GLY A 227 16.14 -34.81 7.01
CA GLY A 227 17.35 -35.52 6.59
C GLY A 227 17.90 -36.40 7.69
N PHE A 228 19.19 -36.72 7.61
CA PHE A 228 19.89 -37.44 8.69
C PHE A 228 19.96 -36.58 9.94
N ILE A 229 19.71 -37.21 11.09
CA ILE A 229 19.71 -36.54 12.39
C ILE A 229 21.11 -36.63 12.96
N THR A 230 21.71 -35.49 13.25
CA THR A 230 23.05 -35.35 13.83
C THR A 230 23.00 -34.92 15.31
N GLU A 231 21.88 -34.37 15.73
CA GLU A 231 21.69 -33.82 17.08
C GLU A 231 20.98 -34.84 18.00
N PRO A 232 21.19 -34.74 19.34
CA PRO A 232 20.46 -35.55 20.30
C PRO A 232 18.95 -35.32 20.16
N LEU A 233 18.22 -36.40 19.89
CA LEU A 233 16.77 -36.35 19.72
C LEU A 233 16.15 -37.64 20.26
N CYS A 234 15.06 -37.52 21.01
CA CYS A 234 14.26 -38.66 21.44
C CYS A 234 12.91 -38.65 20.73
N PHE A 235 12.60 -39.72 20.02
CA PHE A 235 11.30 -39.95 19.38
C PHE A 235 10.47 -40.87 20.25
N VAL A 236 9.26 -40.48 20.62
CA VAL A 236 8.35 -41.26 21.45
C VAL A 236 7.06 -41.55 20.70
N MET A 237 6.64 -42.79 20.69
CA MET A 237 5.34 -43.24 20.18
C MET A 237 4.46 -43.66 21.38
N PHE A 238 3.19 -43.27 21.32
CA PHE A 238 2.18 -43.59 22.33
C PHE A 238 0.94 -44.20 21.65
N ASP A 239 0.30 -45.16 22.35
CA ASP A 239 -0.94 -45.80 21.91
C ASP A 239 -1.90 -45.90 23.12
N LEU A 240 -3.11 -45.36 22.97
CA LEU A 240 -4.14 -45.46 24.02
C LEU A 240 -4.71 -46.86 24.10
N ASN A 241 -4.63 -47.45 25.27
CA ASN A 241 -5.16 -48.79 25.53
C ASN A 241 -6.69 -48.76 25.67
N ASN A 242 -7.35 -49.81 25.19
CA ASN A 242 -8.79 -50.09 25.39
C ASN A 242 -9.73 -49.02 24.83
N LEU A 243 -9.28 -48.12 23.95
CA LEU A 243 -10.15 -47.09 23.35
C LEU A 243 -11.37 -47.70 22.65
N LYS A 244 -11.20 -48.83 21.96
CA LYS A 244 -12.31 -49.56 21.34
C LYS A 244 -13.33 -50.03 22.36
N GLU A 245 -12.88 -50.61 23.50
CA GLU A 245 -13.74 -51.08 24.55
C GLU A 245 -14.54 -49.94 25.21
N VAL A 246 -13.90 -48.78 25.43
CA VAL A 246 -14.55 -47.57 25.92
C VAL A 246 -15.63 -47.12 24.94
N ASN A 247 -15.31 -47.07 23.63
CA ASN A 247 -16.26 -46.70 22.59
C ASN A 247 -17.48 -47.68 22.54
N ASP A 248 -17.21 -48.98 22.66
CA ASP A 248 -18.25 -49.99 22.54
C ASP A 248 -19.15 -50.09 23.81
N THR A 249 -18.59 -49.78 25.01
CA THR A 249 -19.31 -49.91 26.30
C THR A 249 -19.95 -48.60 26.76
N ILE A 250 -19.29 -47.48 26.60
CA ILE A 250 -19.71 -46.16 27.12
C ILE A 250 -20.17 -45.26 25.99
N GLY A 251 -19.67 -45.45 24.77
CA GLY A 251 -19.99 -44.67 23.57
C GLY A 251 -18.86 -43.80 23.08
N HIS A 252 -18.96 -43.38 21.80
CA HIS A 252 -17.92 -42.60 21.11
C HIS A 252 -17.55 -41.28 21.79
N ALA A 253 -18.51 -40.63 22.46
CA ALA A 253 -18.25 -39.37 23.19
C ALA A 253 -17.26 -39.59 24.37
N ALA A 254 -17.27 -40.75 25.02
CA ALA A 254 -16.30 -41.11 26.07
C ALA A 254 -14.91 -41.34 25.47
N GLY A 255 -14.82 -42.08 24.35
CA GLY A 255 -13.57 -42.25 23.65
C GLY A 255 -12.97 -40.96 23.13
N ASP A 256 -13.78 -40.07 22.56
CA ASP A 256 -13.35 -38.75 22.13
C ASP A 256 -12.82 -37.91 23.31
N SER A 257 -13.49 -37.99 24.47
CA SER A 257 -13.03 -37.34 25.71
C SER A 257 -11.70 -37.90 26.19
N MET A 258 -11.53 -39.22 26.17
CA MET A 258 -10.25 -39.89 26.51
C MET A 258 -9.10 -39.43 25.63
N ILE A 259 -9.31 -39.38 24.32
CA ILE A 259 -8.36 -38.87 23.32
C ILE A 259 -7.99 -37.40 23.60
N ALA A 260 -8.99 -36.54 23.82
CA ALA A 260 -8.77 -35.12 24.08
C ALA A 260 -8.02 -34.87 25.39
N ASN A 261 -8.37 -35.60 26.44
CA ASN A 261 -7.71 -35.51 27.75
C ASN A 261 -6.25 -35.97 27.70
N PHE A 262 -5.96 -37.09 27.03
CA PHE A 262 -4.59 -37.55 26.83
C PHE A 262 -3.76 -36.52 26.03
N ALA A 263 -4.30 -35.99 24.94
CA ALA A 263 -3.67 -34.95 24.15
C ALA A 263 -3.35 -33.69 24.97
N HIS A 264 -4.29 -33.27 25.83
CA HIS A 264 -4.11 -32.14 26.74
C HIS A 264 -2.99 -32.37 27.76
N ILE A 265 -2.95 -33.55 28.36
CA ILE A 265 -1.91 -33.92 29.31
C ILE A 265 -0.55 -34.00 28.63
N LEU A 266 -0.47 -34.62 27.45
CA LEU A 266 0.74 -34.70 26.65
C LEU A 266 1.28 -33.30 26.33
N ARG A 267 0.42 -32.41 25.88
CA ARG A 267 0.80 -31.03 25.57
C ARG A 267 1.25 -30.22 26.77
N LYS A 268 0.73 -30.52 27.96
CA LYS A 268 1.13 -29.87 29.22
C LYS A 268 2.49 -30.37 29.72
N VAL A 269 2.81 -31.63 29.51
CA VAL A 269 4.04 -32.27 30.00
C VAL A 269 5.21 -32.05 29.05
N VAL A 270 4.97 -32.14 27.73
CA VAL A 270 6.00 -31.96 26.71
C VAL A 270 6.28 -30.45 26.54
N PRO A 271 7.55 -30.01 26.58
CA PRO A 271 7.93 -28.61 26.37
C PRO A 271 7.39 -27.99 25.06
N GLU A 272 7.15 -26.70 25.06
CA GLU A 272 6.65 -26.02 23.87
C GLU A 272 7.58 -26.03 22.64
N LYS A 273 8.89 -26.17 22.89
CA LYS A 273 9.91 -26.30 21.83
C LYS A 273 9.81 -27.62 21.08
N ASP A 274 9.19 -28.61 21.69
CA ASP A 274 9.13 -29.99 21.21
C ASP A 274 7.83 -30.25 20.44
N PHE A 275 7.86 -31.20 19.53
CA PHE A 275 6.73 -31.58 18.72
C PHE A 275 5.85 -32.62 19.38
N VAL A 276 4.53 -32.41 19.35
CA VAL A 276 3.52 -33.42 19.72
C VAL A 276 2.47 -33.46 18.63
N GLY A 277 2.08 -34.66 18.19
CA GLY A 277 1.08 -34.85 17.16
C GLY A 277 0.23 -36.11 17.37
N ARG A 278 -1.00 -36.09 16.81
CA ARG A 278 -1.87 -37.27 16.73
C ARG A 278 -1.60 -37.97 15.41
N PHE A 279 -0.97 -39.14 15.48
CA PHE A 279 -0.52 -39.90 14.30
C PHE A 279 -1.58 -40.87 13.77
N GLY A 280 -2.44 -41.39 14.65
CA GLY A 280 -3.52 -42.30 14.29
C GLY A 280 -4.80 -42.04 15.09
N GLY A 281 -5.70 -43.01 15.13
CA GLY A 281 -6.94 -42.95 15.93
C GLY A 281 -6.66 -42.85 17.43
N ASP A 282 -5.80 -43.72 17.93
CA ASP A 282 -5.34 -43.88 19.30
C ASP A 282 -3.83 -43.66 19.47
N GLU A 283 -3.14 -43.28 18.38
CA GLU A 283 -1.69 -43.15 18.31
C GLU A 283 -1.25 -41.69 18.36
N PHE A 284 -0.24 -41.40 19.20
CA PHE A 284 0.36 -40.06 19.31
C PHE A 284 1.87 -40.19 19.20
N ILE A 285 2.51 -39.12 18.72
CA ILE A 285 3.98 -39.03 18.67
C ILE A 285 4.45 -37.77 19.39
N ALA A 286 5.61 -37.86 20.01
CA ALA A 286 6.36 -36.73 20.51
C ALA A 286 7.80 -36.77 19.98
N ILE A 287 8.36 -35.64 19.63
CA ILE A 287 9.75 -35.49 19.20
C ILE A 287 10.39 -34.46 20.12
N LEU A 288 11.33 -34.92 20.92
CA LEU A 288 12.03 -34.15 21.94
C LEU A 288 13.40 -33.76 21.37
N TYR A 289 13.59 -32.51 21.08
CA TYR A 289 14.82 -31.96 20.51
C TYR A 289 15.84 -31.66 21.61
N ASP A 290 17.12 -31.78 21.32
CA ASP A 290 18.24 -31.53 22.25
C ASP A 290 18.04 -32.25 23.61
N THR A 291 17.59 -33.48 23.56
CA THR A 291 17.17 -34.26 24.76
C THR A 291 18.01 -35.49 24.88
N THR A 292 18.58 -35.70 26.06
CA THR A 292 19.29 -36.94 26.42
C THR A 292 18.30 -38.07 26.78
N SER A 293 18.76 -39.34 26.76
CA SER A 293 17.91 -40.47 27.18
C SER A 293 17.38 -40.29 28.59
N GLY A 294 18.21 -39.83 29.54
CA GLY A 294 17.78 -39.60 30.92
C GLY A 294 16.71 -38.53 31.08
N GLN A 295 16.79 -37.44 30.29
CA GLN A 295 15.75 -36.40 30.26
C GLN A 295 14.45 -36.92 29.63
N ALA A 296 14.53 -37.82 28.65
CA ALA A 296 13.35 -38.49 28.11
C ALA A 296 12.67 -39.40 29.15
N ASP A 297 13.45 -40.13 29.91
CA ASP A 297 12.92 -40.95 31.01
C ASP A 297 12.23 -40.11 32.08
N GLU A 298 12.84 -38.98 32.52
CA GLU A 298 12.23 -38.04 33.47
C GLU A 298 10.90 -37.45 32.93
N LEU A 299 10.83 -37.15 31.64
CA LEU A 299 9.60 -36.65 31.04
C LEU A 299 8.50 -37.71 30.99
N LEU A 300 8.85 -38.97 30.71
CA LEU A 300 7.90 -40.08 30.72
C LEU A 300 7.42 -40.41 32.15
N GLU A 301 8.29 -40.33 33.17
CA GLU A 301 7.89 -40.44 34.58
C GLU A 301 6.93 -39.29 34.97
N LYS A 302 7.21 -38.05 34.56
CA LYS A 302 6.33 -36.91 34.79
C LYS A 302 4.98 -37.08 34.10
N LEU A 303 4.95 -37.63 32.88
CA LEU A 303 3.72 -37.96 32.16
C LEU A 303 2.89 -38.97 32.95
N HIS A 304 3.54 -40.06 33.40
CA HIS A 304 2.89 -41.09 34.21
C HIS A 304 2.29 -40.52 35.48
N ALA A 305 3.08 -39.75 36.26
CA ALA A 305 2.61 -39.10 37.48
C ALA A 305 1.45 -38.13 37.24
N THR A 306 1.47 -37.39 36.12
CA THR A 306 0.38 -36.47 35.76
C THR A 306 -0.91 -37.22 35.42
N ILE A 307 -0.81 -38.38 34.76
CA ILE A 307 -1.96 -39.23 34.45
C ILE A 307 -2.53 -39.88 35.72
N GLU A 308 -1.70 -40.35 36.63
CA GLU A 308 -2.13 -40.86 37.92
C GLU A 308 -2.84 -39.80 38.78
N GLN A 309 -2.34 -38.56 38.75
CA GLN A 309 -3.01 -37.44 39.40
C GLN A 309 -4.37 -37.14 38.76
N TYR A 310 -4.47 -37.26 37.43
CA TYR A 310 -5.73 -37.06 36.68
C TYR A 310 -6.74 -38.17 37.11
N HIS A 311 -6.34 -39.43 37.25
CA HIS A 311 -7.22 -40.50 37.75
C HIS A 311 -7.74 -40.23 39.16
N SER A 312 -6.90 -39.67 40.03
CA SER A 312 -7.28 -39.37 41.43
C SER A 312 -8.32 -38.23 41.52
N SER A 313 -8.55 -37.44 40.48
CA SER A 313 -9.41 -36.26 40.47
C SER A 313 -10.85 -36.53 40.07
N ASN A 314 -11.38 -37.75 40.13
CA ASN A 314 -12.78 -38.16 39.90
C ASN A 314 -13.25 -38.33 38.46
N MET A 315 -12.46 -38.91 37.57
CA MET A 315 -12.94 -39.28 36.25
C MET A 315 -13.20 -40.80 36.13
N PRO A 316 -14.37 -41.20 35.55
CA PRO A 316 -14.71 -42.63 35.43
C PRO A 316 -13.86 -43.40 34.41
N ASP A 317 -13.11 -42.69 33.57
CA ASP A 317 -12.37 -43.29 32.45
C ASP A 317 -10.86 -43.18 32.70
N ALA A 318 -10.26 -44.25 33.24
CA ALA A 318 -8.82 -44.34 33.47
C ALA A 318 -8.08 -44.33 32.12
N ILE A 319 -7.32 -43.26 31.83
CA ILE A 319 -6.43 -43.20 30.69
C ILE A 319 -5.31 -44.22 30.88
N SER A 320 -5.29 -45.27 30.05
CA SER A 320 -4.22 -46.24 29.97
C SER A 320 -3.54 -46.16 28.63
N TYR A 321 -2.23 -46.19 28.61
CA TYR A 321 -1.44 -46.10 27.38
C TYR A 321 -0.23 -46.99 27.40
N ALA A 322 0.20 -47.42 26.21
CA ALA A 322 1.50 -47.99 25.95
C ALA A 322 2.41 -46.95 25.32
N TYR A 323 3.69 -47.07 25.54
CA TYR A 323 4.67 -46.21 24.89
C TYR A 323 5.95 -46.98 24.55
N GLY A 324 6.67 -46.43 23.56
CA GLY A 324 8.03 -46.82 23.23
C GLY A 324 8.80 -45.64 22.75
N TYR A 325 10.09 -45.62 22.96
CA TYR A 325 10.92 -44.52 22.47
C TYR A 325 12.22 -45.01 21.83
N SER A 326 12.78 -44.16 20.98
CA SER A 326 14.07 -44.37 20.33
C SER A 326 14.92 -43.09 20.42
N TYR A 327 16.21 -43.28 20.69
CA TYR A 327 17.15 -42.17 20.88
C TYR A 327 18.12 -42.09 19.70
N SER A 328 18.24 -40.90 19.05
CA SER A 328 18.99 -40.75 17.82
C SER A 328 20.45 -41.16 17.91
N MET A 329 21.10 -40.87 19.05
CA MET A 329 22.53 -41.18 19.27
C MET A 329 22.84 -42.66 19.40
N ASN A 330 21.81 -43.51 19.50
CA ASN A 330 21.98 -44.98 19.50
C ASN A 330 22.12 -45.57 18.08
N TYR A 331 21.91 -44.74 17.05
CA TYR A 331 21.88 -45.20 15.66
C TYR A 331 22.75 -44.31 14.80
N LYS A 332 23.49 -44.89 13.86
CA LYS A 332 24.27 -44.18 12.87
C LYS A 332 23.38 -43.86 11.67
N ASP A 333 23.49 -42.62 11.14
CA ASP A 333 22.78 -42.15 9.94
C ASP A 333 21.26 -42.38 10.01
N CYS A 334 20.62 -42.09 11.17
CA CYS A 334 19.19 -42.25 11.34
C CYS A 334 18.39 -41.03 10.84
N THR A 335 17.14 -41.30 10.43
CA THR A 335 16.12 -40.30 10.09
C THR A 335 14.97 -40.39 11.12
N LEU A 336 14.07 -39.35 11.11
CA LEU A 336 12.86 -39.45 11.95
C LEU A 336 12.01 -40.69 11.65
N ARG A 337 11.97 -41.12 10.37
CA ARG A 337 11.25 -42.34 10.00
C ARG A 337 11.87 -43.62 10.64
N ASN A 338 13.20 -43.70 10.64
CA ASN A 338 13.87 -44.84 11.31
C ASN A 338 13.61 -44.83 12.82
N LEU A 339 13.58 -43.64 13.44
CA LEU A 339 13.29 -43.53 14.87
C LEU A 339 11.84 -43.87 15.18
N LEU A 340 10.89 -43.50 14.34
CA LEU A 340 9.48 -43.90 14.44
C LEU A 340 9.37 -45.45 14.45
N ASP A 341 9.98 -46.13 13.44
CA ASP A 341 9.90 -47.59 13.32
C ASP A 341 10.47 -48.30 14.58
N LYS A 342 11.52 -47.74 15.18
CA LYS A 342 12.10 -48.28 16.43
C LYS A 342 11.22 -48.01 17.64
N ALA A 343 10.69 -46.82 17.79
CA ALA A 343 9.79 -46.43 18.87
C ALA A 343 8.48 -47.24 18.82
N ASP A 344 7.93 -47.47 17.62
CA ASP A 344 6.74 -48.31 17.42
C ASP A 344 6.99 -49.77 17.89
N HIS A 345 8.15 -50.33 17.51
CA HIS A 345 8.53 -51.67 17.98
C HIS A 345 8.60 -51.76 19.52
N GLU A 346 9.25 -50.80 20.17
CA GLU A 346 9.34 -50.75 21.65
C GLU A 346 7.97 -50.55 22.31
N MET A 347 7.11 -49.71 21.74
CA MET A 347 5.72 -49.50 22.15
C MET A 347 4.92 -50.82 22.06
N TYR A 348 5.08 -51.59 20.99
CA TYR A 348 4.42 -52.89 20.82
C TYR A 348 4.85 -53.87 21.89
N LEU A 349 6.17 -53.97 22.22
CA LEU A 349 6.68 -54.80 23.29
C LEU A 349 6.12 -54.37 24.65
N ASN A 350 6.06 -53.10 24.93
CA ASN A 350 5.47 -52.56 26.15
C ASN A 350 3.98 -52.93 26.26
N LYS A 351 3.21 -52.77 25.18
CA LYS A 351 1.79 -53.14 25.11
C LYS A 351 1.57 -54.64 25.41
N GLN A 352 2.43 -55.52 24.87
CA GLN A 352 2.37 -56.97 25.17
C GLN A 352 2.70 -57.28 26.62
N ALA A 353 3.70 -56.63 27.21
CA ALA A 353 4.07 -56.82 28.61
C ALA A 353 2.94 -56.40 29.57
N GLN A 354 2.23 -55.32 29.25
CA GLN A 354 1.06 -54.84 30.01
C GLN A 354 -0.10 -55.85 29.95
N LYS A 355 -0.36 -56.49 28.79
CA LYS A 355 -1.40 -57.52 28.63
C LYS A 355 -1.12 -58.80 29.42
N LYS A 356 0.15 -59.19 29.63
CA LYS A 356 0.53 -60.36 30.40
C LYS A 356 0.42 -60.17 31.92
N LYS A 357 0.40 -58.90 32.38
CA LYS A 357 0.29 -58.54 33.81
C LYS A 357 -1.16 -58.37 34.28
N ARG A 358 -2.12 -58.29 33.33
CA ARG A 358 -3.57 -58.32 33.61
C ARG A 358 -4.10 -59.75 33.54
#